data_84434d0483c144053db52f442bbe4ad5
#
_entry.id   84434d0483c144053db52f442bbe4ad5
#
_cell.length_a   1.000
_cell.length_b   1.000
_cell.length_c   1.000
_cell.angle_alpha   90.00
_cell.angle_beta   90.00
_cell.angle_gamma   90.00
#
_symmetry.space_group_name_H-M   'P 1'
#
loop_
_entity.id
_entity.type
_entity.pdbx_description
1 polymer ?
#
loop_
_entity_poly.entity_id
_entity_poly.type
_entity_poly.pdbx_seq_one_letter_code
_entity_poly.pdbx_strand_id
1 'polypeptide(L)'
;MECAPHRMWKKLMALVLSLVMMAVMLPGALAVDLNVDAGFYFKQSRGGTCTLASAAMMLRRRAYFDGLTDWTNVTENSVRSTAWANGLAHSFTYKEMQVGYATLPSSLQSKTAVLISLLEQHPEGIVLYDRTQPHAVLLTDYTNGIFYCSDPAGNIGYGRIPITSSSVSIARSSCYWYVTADHNSVAAQADGLRLEAVSYTHLRA
;
A
#
# COMPACT_ATOMS: atom_id res chain seq x y z
N MET A 1 -60.83 -22.90 13.80
CA MET A 1 -59.95 -21.75 14.17
C MET A 1 -58.51 -22.23 14.07
N GLU A 2 -57.88 -22.06 12.92
CA GLU A 2 -56.48 -22.48 12.71
C GLU A 2 -55.52 -21.39 13.15
N CYS A 3 -54.53 -21.78 13.94
CA CYS A 3 -53.55 -20.91 14.58
C CYS A 3 -52.70 -20.13 13.60
N ALA A 4 -52.76 -18.81 13.69
CA ALA A 4 -51.97 -17.82 12.92
C ALA A 4 -50.42 -17.88 13.05
N PRO A 5 -49.75 -18.56 13.99
CA PRO A 5 -48.29 -18.51 14.17
C PRO A 5 -47.49 -19.23 13.08
N HIS A 6 -48.07 -20.25 12.46
CA HIS A 6 -47.34 -21.08 11.50
C HIS A 6 -47.05 -20.37 10.14
N ARG A 7 -47.90 -19.41 9.76
CA ARG A 7 -47.77 -18.65 8.51
C ARG A 7 -46.73 -17.54 8.64
N MET A 8 -46.57 -16.99 9.80
CA MET A 8 -45.60 -15.94 10.13
C MET A 8 -44.16 -16.52 10.16
N TRP A 9 -44.01 -17.69 10.76
CA TRP A 9 -42.72 -18.41 10.82
C TRP A 9 -42.19 -18.80 9.43
N LYS A 10 -43.06 -19.27 8.54
CA LYS A 10 -42.66 -19.60 7.15
C LYS A 10 -42.17 -18.37 6.37
N LYS A 11 -42.82 -17.20 6.59
CA LYS A 11 -42.38 -15.94 5.99
C LYS A 11 -41.03 -15.47 6.54
N LEU A 12 -40.84 -15.60 7.87
CA LEU A 12 -39.58 -15.24 8.53
C LEU A 12 -38.42 -16.14 8.04
N MET A 13 -38.65 -17.46 7.95
CA MET A 13 -37.65 -18.40 7.43
C MET A 13 -37.32 -18.15 5.97
N ALA A 14 -38.29 -17.80 5.13
CA ALA A 14 -38.05 -17.44 3.74
C ALA A 14 -37.24 -16.15 3.61
N LEU A 15 -37.49 -15.16 4.47
CA LEU A 15 -36.74 -13.90 4.50
C LEU A 15 -35.27 -14.11 4.95
N VAL A 16 -35.07 -14.90 6.00
CA VAL A 16 -33.73 -15.26 6.49
C VAL A 16 -32.95 -16.07 5.44
N LEU A 17 -33.60 -17.03 4.78
CA LEU A 17 -32.98 -17.83 3.72
C LEU A 17 -32.61 -16.98 2.50
N SER A 18 -33.45 -16.01 2.15
CA SER A 18 -33.19 -15.05 1.08
C SER A 18 -32.01 -14.13 1.41
N LEU A 19 -31.90 -13.64 2.67
CA LEU A 19 -30.78 -12.84 3.12
C LEU A 19 -29.46 -13.64 3.12
N VAL A 20 -29.49 -14.89 3.58
CA VAL A 20 -28.33 -15.78 3.57
C VAL A 20 -27.90 -16.12 2.13
N MET A 21 -28.85 -16.35 1.23
CA MET A 21 -28.53 -16.58 -0.19
C MET A 21 -27.96 -15.33 -0.87
N MET A 22 -28.41 -14.12 -0.53
CA MET A 22 -27.83 -12.88 -1.03
C MET A 22 -26.41 -12.66 -0.52
N ALA A 23 -26.12 -13.00 0.72
CA ALA A 23 -24.77 -12.91 1.29
C ALA A 23 -23.78 -13.89 0.65
N VAL A 24 -24.25 -15.04 0.14
CA VAL A 24 -23.42 -16.04 -0.55
C VAL A 24 -23.20 -15.72 -2.03
N MET A 25 -24.05 -14.86 -2.62
CA MET A 25 -23.98 -14.46 -4.04
C MET A 25 -23.23 -13.14 -4.29
N LEU A 26 -22.64 -12.53 -3.25
CA LEU A 26 -21.66 -11.48 -3.50
C LEU A 26 -20.48 -12.20 -4.19
N PRO A 27 -20.17 -11.89 -5.46
CA PRO A 27 -18.93 -12.33 -6.04
C PRO A 27 -17.86 -11.80 -5.11
N GLY A 28 -17.13 -12.69 -4.44
CA GLY A 28 -15.94 -12.29 -3.72
C GLY A 28 -15.05 -11.59 -4.74
N ALA A 29 -15.10 -10.29 -4.80
CA ALA A 29 -14.03 -9.53 -5.42
C ALA A 29 -12.79 -10.06 -4.73
N LEU A 30 -11.99 -10.84 -5.46
CA LEU A 30 -10.71 -11.33 -4.97
C LEU A 30 -9.97 -10.08 -4.53
N ALA A 31 -9.90 -9.86 -3.23
CA ALA A 31 -9.17 -8.72 -2.68
C ALA A 31 -7.75 -8.85 -3.22
N VAL A 32 -7.35 -7.90 -4.05
CA VAL A 32 -5.99 -7.89 -4.61
C VAL A 32 -5.05 -7.79 -3.43
N ASP A 33 -4.26 -8.83 -3.21
CA ASP A 33 -3.23 -8.79 -2.18
C ASP A 33 -2.07 -7.92 -2.68
N LEU A 34 -2.11 -6.65 -2.30
CA LEU A 34 -1.09 -5.66 -2.63
C LEU A 34 0.33 -6.06 -2.20
N ASN A 35 0.45 -7.06 -1.35
CA ASN A 35 1.74 -7.54 -0.87
C ASN A 35 2.31 -8.65 -1.75
N VAL A 36 1.45 -9.36 -2.48
CA VAL A 36 1.83 -10.52 -3.30
C VAL A 36 1.68 -10.24 -4.80
N ASP A 37 0.82 -9.29 -5.18
CA ASP A 37 0.57 -9.02 -6.59
C ASP A 37 1.81 -8.44 -7.29
N ALA A 38 2.38 -9.22 -8.20
CA ALA A 38 3.53 -8.83 -9.01
C ALA A 38 3.29 -7.58 -9.87
N GLY A 39 2.03 -7.19 -10.10
CA GLY A 39 1.67 -5.99 -10.87
C GLY A 39 2.11 -4.69 -10.21
N PHE A 40 2.27 -4.66 -8.89
CA PHE A 40 2.69 -3.46 -8.16
C PHE A 40 4.19 -3.28 -8.07
N TYR A 41 4.97 -4.31 -8.26
CA TYR A 41 6.40 -4.32 -8.00
C TYR A 41 7.20 -4.58 -9.27
N PHE A 42 8.34 -3.90 -9.37
CA PHE A 42 9.25 -4.06 -10.52
C PHE A 42 10.69 -3.72 -10.17
N LYS A 43 11.59 -4.24 -10.97
CA LYS A 43 13.03 -3.96 -10.86
C LYS A 43 13.36 -2.55 -11.36
N GLN A 44 14.30 -1.89 -10.69
CA GLN A 44 14.89 -0.66 -11.20
C GLN A 44 15.50 -0.87 -12.60
N SER A 45 15.33 0.11 -13.47
CA SER A 45 15.75 0.00 -14.87
C SER A 45 17.28 -0.01 -15.05
N ARG A 46 18.00 0.60 -14.09
CA ARG A 46 19.48 0.65 -14.09
C ARG A 46 20.00 0.89 -12.67
N GLY A 47 21.30 0.66 -12.47
CA GLY A 47 21.96 0.99 -11.21
C GLY A 47 21.79 2.48 -10.83
N GLY A 48 21.62 2.74 -9.53
CA GLY A 48 21.47 4.09 -9.00
C GLY A 48 20.07 4.71 -9.09
N THR A 49 19.06 3.98 -9.60
CA THR A 49 17.69 4.49 -9.69
C THR A 49 16.73 3.87 -8.67
N CYS A 50 17.25 3.28 -7.60
CA CYS A 50 16.45 2.62 -6.57
C CYS A 50 15.40 3.53 -5.94
N THR A 51 15.74 4.79 -5.64
CA THR A 51 14.78 5.77 -5.09
C THR A 51 13.64 6.07 -6.07
N LEU A 52 13.96 6.22 -7.36
CA LEU A 52 12.96 6.50 -8.39
C LEU A 52 12.05 5.29 -8.62
N ALA A 53 12.62 4.07 -8.68
CA ALA A 53 11.85 2.85 -8.83
C ALA A 53 10.92 2.63 -7.62
N SER A 54 11.42 2.81 -6.39
CA SER A 54 10.61 2.72 -5.18
C SER A 54 9.50 3.77 -5.16
N ALA A 55 9.77 5.02 -5.58
CA ALA A 55 8.76 6.06 -5.68
C ALA A 55 7.70 5.72 -6.74
N ALA A 56 8.09 5.17 -7.88
CA ALA A 56 7.14 4.74 -8.90
C ALA A 56 6.26 3.57 -8.44
N MET A 57 6.79 2.61 -7.67
CA MET A 57 6.00 1.55 -7.04
C MET A 57 5.01 2.11 -6.00
N MET A 58 5.43 3.05 -5.16
CA MET A 58 4.56 3.76 -4.22
C MET A 58 3.41 4.47 -4.94
N LEU A 59 3.72 5.26 -5.96
CA LEU A 59 2.72 5.98 -6.75
C LEU A 59 1.80 5.04 -7.54
N ARG A 60 2.30 3.89 -8.00
CA ARG A 60 1.49 2.86 -8.66
C ARG A 60 0.46 2.26 -7.70
N ARG A 61 0.85 1.97 -6.47
CA ARG A 61 -0.05 1.50 -5.42
C ARG A 61 -1.06 2.58 -5.06
N ARG A 62 -0.63 3.83 -4.92
CA ARG A 62 -1.53 4.97 -4.67
C ARG A 62 -2.54 5.14 -5.80
N ALA A 63 -2.12 5.12 -7.06
CA ALA A 63 -3.00 5.19 -8.21
C ALA A 63 -4.07 4.08 -8.20
N TYR A 64 -3.69 2.88 -7.78
CA TYR A 64 -4.64 1.78 -7.60
C TYR A 64 -5.67 2.09 -6.50
N PHE A 65 -5.24 2.57 -5.33
CA PHE A 65 -6.15 2.96 -4.25
C PHE A 65 -7.09 4.10 -4.65
N ASP A 66 -6.62 5.03 -5.47
CA ASP A 66 -7.41 6.13 -5.99
C ASP A 66 -8.35 5.71 -7.14
N GLY A 67 -8.35 4.43 -7.53
CA GLY A 67 -9.23 3.87 -8.56
C GLY A 67 -8.86 4.23 -10.00
N LEU A 68 -7.64 4.67 -10.22
CA LEU A 68 -7.19 4.97 -11.58
C LEU A 68 -7.08 3.67 -12.39
N THR A 69 -7.80 3.59 -13.49
CA THR A 69 -7.81 2.39 -14.36
C THR A 69 -6.48 2.16 -15.06
N ASP A 70 -5.66 3.20 -15.19
CA ASP A 70 -4.34 3.19 -15.82
C ASP A 70 -3.19 3.11 -14.82
N TRP A 71 -3.44 2.64 -13.59
CA TRP A 71 -2.42 2.52 -12.52
C TRP A 71 -1.18 1.71 -12.97
N THR A 72 -1.34 0.75 -13.86
CA THR A 72 -0.24 -0.03 -14.43
C THR A 72 0.73 0.79 -15.28
N ASN A 73 0.29 1.96 -15.78
CA ASN A 73 1.12 2.90 -16.54
C ASN A 73 2.04 3.75 -15.66
N VAL A 74 1.88 3.68 -14.32
CA VAL A 74 2.83 4.30 -13.40
C VAL A 74 4.10 3.44 -13.36
N THR A 75 5.15 3.91 -13.99
CA THR A 75 6.43 3.22 -14.15
C THR A 75 7.59 4.13 -13.76
N GLU A 76 8.78 3.57 -13.56
CA GLU A 76 9.98 4.37 -13.32
C GLU A 76 10.17 5.44 -14.42
N ASN A 77 9.93 5.06 -15.69
CA ASN A 77 10.09 5.99 -16.80
C ASN A 77 9.04 7.10 -16.81
N SER A 78 7.76 6.79 -16.51
CA SER A 78 6.70 7.80 -16.51
C SER A 78 6.86 8.83 -15.36
N VAL A 79 7.43 8.42 -14.23
CA VAL A 79 7.66 9.30 -13.06
C VAL A 79 8.94 10.13 -13.23
N ARG A 80 9.90 9.66 -14.01
CA ARG A 80 11.24 10.25 -14.16
C ARG A 80 11.21 11.74 -14.55
N SER A 81 10.36 12.14 -15.47
CA SER A 81 10.32 13.51 -16.00
C SER A 81 9.97 14.56 -14.94
N THR A 82 9.22 14.17 -13.92
CA THR A 82 8.76 15.08 -12.85
C THR A 82 9.56 14.94 -11.55
N ALA A 83 10.15 13.78 -11.32
CA ALA A 83 10.72 13.40 -10.04
C ALA A 83 12.26 13.32 -10.01
N TRP A 84 12.93 13.34 -11.19
CA TRP A 84 14.36 13.02 -11.27
C TRP A 84 15.18 14.11 -11.95
N ALA A 85 16.12 14.67 -11.20
CA ALA A 85 17.18 15.52 -11.76
C ALA A 85 18.54 14.80 -11.63
N ASN A 86 19.25 14.95 -10.52
CA ASN A 86 20.46 14.21 -10.15
C ASN A 86 20.22 13.27 -8.96
N GLY A 87 19.02 12.75 -8.85
CA GLY A 87 18.48 11.97 -7.76
C GLY A 87 16.97 12.21 -7.65
N LEU A 88 16.29 11.51 -6.76
CA LEU A 88 14.87 11.75 -6.51
C LEU A 88 14.69 13.12 -5.84
N ALA A 89 13.83 13.97 -6.40
CA ALA A 89 13.51 15.27 -5.84
C ALA A 89 12.88 15.11 -4.44
N HIS A 90 13.16 16.05 -3.54
CA HIS A 90 12.58 16.03 -2.19
C HIS A 90 11.06 16.24 -2.21
N SER A 91 10.56 17.01 -3.17
CA SER A 91 9.13 17.15 -3.43
C SER A 91 8.87 17.21 -4.91
N PHE A 92 7.80 16.57 -5.35
CA PHE A 92 7.35 16.59 -6.74
C PHE A 92 5.86 16.22 -6.81
N THR A 93 5.24 16.53 -7.95
CA THR A 93 3.86 16.11 -8.23
C THR A 93 3.89 15.22 -9.47
N TYR A 94 3.28 14.05 -9.36
CA TYR A 94 3.06 13.15 -10.49
C TYR A 94 1.57 12.89 -10.65
N LYS A 95 1.01 13.31 -11.78
CA LYS A 95 -0.43 13.45 -11.94
C LYS A 95 -0.99 14.21 -10.72
N GLU A 96 -1.95 14.00 -10.07
CA GLU A 96 -2.45 14.74 -8.91
C GLU A 96 -1.84 14.32 -7.57
N MET A 97 -0.94 13.34 -7.59
CA MET A 97 -0.29 12.82 -6.39
C MET A 97 0.92 13.68 -6.00
N GLN A 98 0.84 14.33 -4.87
CA GLN A 98 1.96 15.09 -4.30
C GLN A 98 2.84 14.18 -3.45
N VAL A 99 4.14 14.25 -3.64
CA VAL A 99 5.14 13.51 -2.87
C VAL A 99 5.97 14.49 -2.06
N GLY A 100 6.10 14.21 -0.78
CA GLY A 100 6.94 14.93 0.16
C GLY A 100 8.10 14.09 0.65
N TYR A 101 9.04 14.75 1.30
CA TYR A 101 10.25 14.19 1.88
C TYR A 101 10.36 14.61 3.35
N ALA A 102 10.82 13.69 4.19
CA ALA A 102 11.16 14.00 5.56
C ALA A 102 12.36 13.17 6.06
N THR A 103 12.98 13.65 7.12
CA THR A 103 14.07 12.95 7.81
C THR A 103 13.53 12.11 8.97
N LEU A 104 14.18 10.98 9.22
CA LEU A 104 13.88 10.14 10.37
C LEU A 104 14.63 10.62 11.62
N PRO A 105 14.06 10.39 12.82
CA PRO A 105 14.77 10.63 14.08
C PRO A 105 16.04 9.75 14.19
N SER A 106 16.94 10.08 15.11
CA SER A 106 18.22 9.38 15.25
C SER A 106 18.10 8.01 15.94
N SER A 107 17.22 7.89 16.95
CA SER A 107 17.12 6.65 17.73
C SER A 107 16.32 5.57 16.96
N LEU A 108 16.74 4.32 17.07
CA LEU A 108 16.03 3.19 16.45
C LEU A 108 14.59 3.08 16.94
N GLN A 109 14.35 3.28 18.22
CA GLN A 109 13.01 3.23 18.80
C GLN A 109 12.08 4.28 18.20
N SER A 110 12.55 5.53 18.09
CA SER A 110 11.76 6.60 17.50
C SER A 110 11.53 6.39 16.00
N LYS A 111 12.55 5.89 15.26
CA LYS A 111 12.39 5.52 13.85
C LYS A 111 11.30 4.48 13.67
N THR A 112 11.35 3.41 14.47
CA THR A 112 10.37 2.32 14.42
C THR A 112 8.96 2.86 14.65
N ALA A 113 8.75 3.68 15.68
CA ALA A 113 7.44 4.25 16.00
C ALA A 113 6.92 5.15 14.85
N VAL A 114 7.78 6.02 14.31
CA VAL A 114 7.42 6.90 13.17
C VAL A 114 7.06 6.07 11.94
N LEU A 115 7.85 5.06 11.60
CA LEU A 115 7.61 4.24 10.42
C LEU A 115 6.33 3.41 10.54
N ILE A 116 6.01 2.88 11.72
CA ILE A 116 4.74 2.19 11.95
C ILE A 116 3.57 3.15 11.72
N SER A 117 3.60 4.32 12.36
CA SER A 117 2.54 5.34 12.22
C SER A 117 2.38 5.81 10.76
N LEU A 118 3.48 5.93 10.01
CA LEU A 118 3.43 6.30 8.60
C LEU A 118 2.77 5.20 7.75
N LEU A 119 3.09 3.93 7.98
CA LEU A 119 2.49 2.83 7.23
C LEU A 119 1.00 2.65 7.51
N GLU A 120 0.54 3.04 8.71
CA GLU A 120 -0.89 3.10 9.04
C GLU A 120 -1.62 4.21 8.25
N GLN A 121 -0.94 5.32 7.97
CA GLN A 121 -1.49 6.46 7.23
C GLN A 121 -1.31 6.34 5.71
N HIS A 122 -0.32 5.57 5.27
CA HIS A 122 0.09 5.43 3.87
C HIS A 122 0.07 3.96 3.42
N PRO A 123 -1.11 3.39 3.16
CA PRO A 123 -1.24 1.98 2.73
C PRO A 123 -0.54 1.71 1.38
N GLU A 124 -0.29 2.75 0.59
CA GLU A 124 0.56 2.67 -0.60
C GLU A 124 2.03 2.37 -0.27
N GLY A 125 2.42 2.56 0.99
CA GLY A 125 3.78 2.44 1.46
C GLY A 125 4.57 3.74 1.38
N ILE A 126 5.82 3.70 1.83
CA ILE A 126 6.75 4.84 1.82
C ILE A 126 8.10 4.42 1.22
N VAL A 127 8.79 5.34 0.57
CA VAL A 127 10.15 5.11 0.10
C VAL A 127 11.11 5.34 1.26
N LEU A 128 11.81 4.31 1.67
CA LEU A 128 12.80 4.37 2.75
C LEU A 128 14.22 4.36 2.18
N TYR A 129 15.09 5.24 2.65
CA TYR A 129 16.47 5.38 2.15
C TYR A 129 17.52 5.21 3.25
N ASP A 130 18.48 4.33 2.99
CA ASP A 130 19.70 4.12 3.79
C ASP A 130 20.88 4.83 3.13
N ARG A 131 21.38 5.89 3.77
CA ARG A 131 22.54 6.65 3.25
C ARG A 131 23.86 5.90 3.41
N THR A 132 23.95 5.03 4.39
CA THR A 132 25.20 4.30 4.68
C THR A 132 25.46 3.22 3.63
N GLN A 133 24.39 2.62 3.16
CA GLN A 133 24.37 1.72 2.00
C GLN A 133 23.47 2.37 0.94
N PRO A 134 23.98 3.28 0.09
CA PRO A 134 23.15 4.13 -0.76
C PRO A 134 22.11 3.34 -1.55
N HIS A 135 20.99 3.01 -0.90
CA HIS A 135 19.92 2.19 -1.45
C HIS A 135 18.57 2.59 -0.86
N ALA A 136 17.53 2.39 -1.66
CA ALA A 136 16.15 2.64 -1.26
C ALA A 136 15.26 1.44 -1.58
N VAL A 137 14.25 1.26 -0.74
CA VAL A 137 13.19 0.27 -0.92
C VAL A 137 11.83 0.94 -0.78
N LEU A 138 10.79 0.34 -1.32
CA LEU A 138 9.42 0.65 -0.93
C LEU A 138 9.10 -0.13 0.35
N LEU A 139 8.99 0.53 1.49
CA LEU A 139 8.50 -0.06 2.73
C LEU A 139 6.98 -0.18 2.63
N THR A 140 6.44 -1.38 2.81
CA THR A 140 5.04 -1.68 2.48
C THR A 140 4.14 -1.83 3.69
N ASP A 141 4.64 -2.48 4.75
CA ASP A 141 3.85 -2.76 5.94
C ASP A 141 4.73 -3.20 7.14
N TYR A 142 4.09 -3.27 8.31
CA TYR A 142 4.66 -3.81 9.54
C TYR A 142 3.71 -4.86 10.12
N THR A 143 4.15 -6.10 10.17
CA THR A 143 3.32 -7.23 10.60
C THR A 143 4.13 -8.15 11.52
N ASN A 144 3.57 -8.54 12.66
CA ASN A 144 4.20 -9.44 13.62
C ASN A 144 5.62 -9.03 14.05
N GLY A 145 5.85 -7.73 14.24
CA GLY A 145 7.16 -7.22 14.66
C GLY A 145 8.19 -7.07 13.54
N ILE A 146 7.79 -7.31 12.28
CA ILE A 146 8.69 -7.31 11.13
C ILE A 146 8.21 -6.25 10.12
N PHE A 147 9.13 -5.39 9.69
CA PHE A 147 8.91 -4.53 8.52
C PHE A 147 9.10 -5.31 7.23
N TYR A 148 8.22 -5.09 6.28
CA TYR A 148 8.29 -5.66 4.94
C TYR A 148 8.51 -4.57 3.89
N CYS A 149 9.18 -4.94 2.82
CA CYS A 149 9.47 -4.03 1.72
C CYS A 149 9.46 -4.74 0.37
N SER A 150 9.41 -3.94 -0.71
CA SER A 150 9.81 -4.36 -2.05
C SER A 150 11.15 -3.72 -2.38
N ASP A 151 12.14 -4.55 -2.75
CA ASP A 151 13.49 -4.10 -3.08
C ASP A 151 13.68 -4.04 -4.60
N PRO A 152 13.84 -2.83 -5.18
CA PRO A 152 13.96 -2.67 -6.62
C PRO A 152 15.27 -3.21 -7.20
N ALA A 153 16.26 -3.58 -6.39
CA ALA A 153 17.48 -4.24 -6.89
C ALA A 153 17.17 -5.64 -7.45
N GLY A 154 16.11 -6.27 -6.97
CA GLY A 154 15.57 -7.51 -7.54
C GLY A 154 16.45 -8.74 -7.36
N ASN A 155 17.39 -8.72 -6.41
CA ASN A 155 18.30 -9.84 -6.18
C ASN A 155 17.64 -11.05 -5.50
N ILE A 156 16.51 -10.81 -4.84
CA ILE A 156 15.75 -11.78 -4.02
C ILE A 156 14.31 -11.89 -4.48
N GLY A 157 13.99 -11.47 -5.69
CA GLY A 157 12.64 -11.42 -6.25
C GLY A 157 11.98 -10.05 -6.08
N TYR A 158 10.81 -9.90 -6.72
CA TYR A 158 9.97 -8.73 -6.59
C TYR A 158 8.78 -9.10 -5.69
N GLY A 159 8.32 -8.16 -4.94
CA GLY A 159 7.20 -8.35 -4.05
C GLY A 159 7.59 -8.09 -2.59
N ARG A 160 6.74 -8.53 -1.71
CA ARG A 160 6.88 -8.30 -0.29
C ARG A 160 7.90 -9.25 0.33
N ILE A 161 9.00 -8.70 0.81
CA ILE A 161 10.05 -9.43 1.53
C ILE A 161 10.30 -8.78 2.90
N PRO A 162 10.76 -9.53 3.91
CA PRO A 162 11.24 -8.92 5.15
C PRO A 162 12.37 -7.93 4.86
N ILE A 163 12.36 -6.76 5.51
CA ILE A 163 13.42 -5.75 5.28
C ILE A 163 14.81 -6.27 5.61
N THR A 164 14.90 -7.26 6.49
CA THR A 164 16.17 -7.93 6.85
C THR A 164 16.78 -8.72 5.69
N SER A 165 16.01 -8.99 4.64
CA SER A 165 16.48 -9.62 3.41
C SER A 165 16.99 -8.61 2.38
N SER A 166 16.75 -7.32 2.60
CA SER A 166 17.29 -6.22 1.80
C SER A 166 18.62 -5.72 2.37
N SER A 167 19.36 -4.93 1.58
CA SER A 167 20.53 -4.21 2.07
C SER A 167 20.17 -2.97 2.92
N VAL A 168 18.92 -2.51 2.88
CA VAL A 168 18.41 -1.39 3.68
C VAL A 168 18.12 -1.84 5.11
N SER A 169 18.50 -1.02 6.08
CA SER A 169 18.25 -1.27 7.50
C SER A 169 17.51 -0.10 8.14
N ILE A 170 16.49 -0.38 8.96
CA ILE A 170 15.77 0.67 9.71
C ILE A 170 16.76 1.51 10.55
N ALA A 171 17.71 0.88 11.20
CA ALA A 171 18.69 1.57 12.05
C ALA A 171 19.51 2.62 11.27
N ARG A 172 19.94 2.28 10.04
CA ARG A 172 20.76 3.15 9.19
C ARG A 172 19.95 4.09 8.31
N SER A 173 18.64 3.83 8.15
CA SER A 173 17.77 4.69 7.34
C SER A 173 17.70 6.11 7.93
N SER A 174 17.74 7.11 7.05
CA SER A 174 17.87 8.52 7.43
C SER A 174 16.70 9.39 6.98
N CYS A 175 16.00 8.99 5.94
CA CYS A 175 14.92 9.77 5.34
C CYS A 175 13.95 8.89 4.56
N TYR A 176 12.82 9.48 4.22
CA TYR A 176 11.75 8.81 3.49
C TYR A 176 10.99 9.80 2.59
N TRP A 177 10.30 9.25 1.60
CA TRP A 177 9.30 9.97 0.78
C TRP A 177 7.94 9.30 0.96
N TYR A 178 6.90 10.10 0.90
CA TYR A 178 5.52 9.67 1.10
C TYR A 178 4.56 10.53 0.27
N VAL A 179 3.36 10.06 0.01
CA VAL A 179 2.32 10.84 -0.67
C VAL A 179 1.66 11.77 0.34
N THR A 180 1.73 13.08 0.12
CA THR A 180 1.28 14.10 1.09
C THR A 180 -0.22 14.41 1.04
N ALA A 181 -0.92 14.04 -0.06
CA ALA A 181 -2.35 14.33 -0.20
C ALA A 181 -3.18 13.38 0.68
N ASP A 182 -4.11 13.94 1.42
CA ASP A 182 -5.05 13.20 2.24
C ASP A 182 -5.86 12.18 1.42
N HIS A 183 -6.08 10.98 1.98
CA HIS A 183 -6.99 9.97 1.44
C HIS A 183 -8.47 10.41 1.41
N ASN A 184 -8.76 11.65 1.77
CA ASN A 184 -10.09 12.26 1.75
C ASN A 184 -10.56 12.70 0.35
N SER A 185 -9.87 12.28 -0.71
CA SER A 185 -10.38 12.48 -2.04
C SER A 185 -11.68 11.68 -2.25
N VAL A 186 -12.59 12.27 -3.00
CA VAL A 186 -13.99 11.88 -3.23
C VAL A 186 -14.20 10.39 -3.61
N ALA A 187 -13.15 9.68 -4.02
CA ALA A 187 -13.17 8.25 -4.31
C ALA A 187 -13.38 7.37 -3.06
N ALA A 188 -12.95 7.79 -1.88
CA ALA A 188 -13.15 7.04 -0.64
C ALA A 188 -14.63 7.03 -0.18
N GLN A 189 -15.45 7.94 -0.67
CA GLN A 189 -16.88 8.00 -0.35
C GLN A 189 -17.77 7.16 -1.27
N ALA A 190 -17.27 6.76 -2.43
CA ALA A 190 -18.09 6.04 -3.42
C ALA A 190 -18.09 4.52 -3.25
N ASP A 191 -17.15 3.94 -2.49
CA ASP A 191 -17.00 2.48 -2.40
C ASP A 191 -16.72 2.01 -0.98
N GLY A 192 -17.78 1.65 -0.25
CA GLY A 192 -17.69 0.98 1.06
C GLY A 192 -16.87 -0.33 1.05
N LEU A 193 -16.60 -0.89 -0.13
CA LEU A 193 -15.76 -2.07 -0.35
C LEU A 193 -14.26 -1.80 -0.19
N ARG A 194 -13.81 -0.55 -0.35
CA ARG A 194 -12.41 -0.18 -0.17
C ARG A 194 -11.98 -0.04 1.27
N LEU A 195 -12.90 0.38 2.15
CA LEU A 195 -12.64 0.47 3.58
C LEU A 195 -12.39 -0.90 4.22
N GLU A 196 -12.98 -1.97 3.69
CA GLU A 196 -12.72 -3.33 4.18
C GLU A 196 -11.31 -3.83 3.84
N ALA A 197 -10.76 -3.49 2.70
CA ALA A 197 -9.40 -3.89 2.33
C ALA A 197 -8.33 -3.25 3.25
N VAL A 198 -8.56 -2.04 3.72
CA VAL A 198 -7.66 -1.35 4.67
C VAL A 198 -7.83 -1.90 6.10
N SER A 199 -9.05 -2.31 6.47
CA SER A 199 -9.35 -2.87 7.79
C SER A 199 -8.74 -4.26 8.02
N TYR A 200 -8.47 -5.02 6.96
CA TYR A 200 -7.91 -6.38 7.08
C TYR A 200 -6.47 -6.43 7.59
N THR A 201 -5.71 -5.36 7.48
CA THR A 201 -4.35 -5.31 8.05
C THR A 201 -4.36 -5.19 9.58
N HIS A 202 -5.44 -4.70 10.18
CA HIS A 202 -5.57 -4.52 11.63
C HIS A 202 -6.20 -5.69 12.39
N LEU A 203 -6.87 -6.63 11.70
CA LEU A 203 -7.61 -7.72 12.33
C LEU A 203 -6.84 -9.05 12.43
N ARG A 204 -5.56 -9.09 12.12
CA ARG A 204 -4.68 -10.25 12.36
C ARG A 204 -3.57 -9.91 13.36
N ALA A 205 -3.92 -9.30 14.47
CA ALA A 205 -3.11 -9.27 15.68
C ALA A 205 -3.59 -10.36 16.63
#